data_8dc2adbcca47ed183a972433d33a1cde
#
_entry.id   8dc2adbcca47ed183a972433d33a1cde
#
_cell.length_a   1.000
_cell.length_b   1.000
_cell.length_c   1.000
_cell.angle_alpha   90.00
_cell.angle_beta   90.00
_cell.angle_gamma   90.00
#
_symmetry.space_group_name_H-M   'P 1'
#
loop_
_entity.id
_entity.type
_entity.pdbx_description
1 polymer ?
#
loop_
_entity_poly.entity_id
_entity_poly.type
_entity_poly.pdbx_seq_one_letter_code
_entity_poly.pdbx_strand_id
1 'polypeptide(L)'
;MLAEASWDAIISTGFAGDLCSGPIGSILIGSDAMCWPPRMTDAESTSPRILCHPHWVKTALRIDWRGQGPLRTGPFVSVAHVLTHSIDKQTLGASTGAMGVDMESVAIGEVAQSNTLPFLIVRAISDGAKEDLPVDFNLFLKPSGWAPGVLHMLTTPRSWKGFLDLYRHSKLAAQQLTIFFEGFFAAISTRTAS
;
A
#
# COMPACT_ATOMS: atom_id res chain seq x y z
N MET A 1 -13.76 5.66 17.15
CA MET A 1 -13.61 6.38 18.41
C MET A 1 -12.17 6.23 18.87
N LEU A 2 -11.33 7.28 18.73
CA LEU A 2 -9.94 7.33 19.24
C LEU A 2 -9.94 8.01 20.64
N ALA A 3 -11.02 7.82 21.40
CA ALA A 3 -11.23 8.48 22.67
C ALA A 3 -10.31 7.88 23.76
N GLU A 4 -9.53 8.72 24.40
CA GLU A 4 -8.76 8.56 25.65
C GLU A 4 -7.24 8.37 25.53
N ALA A 5 -6.64 8.15 24.35
CA ALA A 5 -5.19 8.18 24.19
C ALA A 5 -4.78 9.37 23.32
N SER A 6 -3.69 10.05 23.67
CA SER A 6 -3.06 11.02 22.77
C SER A 6 -2.26 10.25 21.71
N TRP A 7 -2.58 10.48 20.45
CA TRP A 7 -1.89 9.85 19.31
C TRP A 7 -1.03 10.90 18.62
N ASP A 8 0.21 10.53 18.29
CA ASP A 8 1.16 11.43 17.60
C ASP A 8 0.98 11.39 16.08
N ALA A 9 0.54 10.26 15.53
CA ALA A 9 0.33 10.06 14.10
C ALA A 9 -0.51 8.81 13.82
N ILE A 10 -1.06 8.74 12.60
CA ILE A 10 -1.66 7.53 12.03
C ILE A 10 -0.81 7.05 10.86
N ILE A 11 -0.46 5.76 10.86
CA ILE A 11 0.32 5.14 9.79
C ILE A 11 -0.54 4.09 9.09
N SER A 12 -0.78 4.27 7.79
CA SER A 12 -1.31 3.23 6.91
C SER A 12 -0.16 2.34 6.47
N THR A 13 -0.18 1.06 6.86
CA THR A 13 0.89 0.11 6.50
C THR A 13 0.33 -1.20 6.00
N GLY A 14 1.14 -1.95 5.28
CA GLY A 14 0.79 -3.25 4.68
C GLY A 14 1.45 -3.43 3.31
N PHE A 15 0.82 -4.24 2.46
CA PHE A 15 1.27 -4.49 1.10
C PHE A 15 0.61 -3.55 0.10
N ALA A 16 1.23 -3.39 -1.06
CA ALA A 16 0.67 -2.65 -2.18
C ALA A 16 1.12 -3.27 -3.51
N GLY A 17 0.30 -3.11 -4.54
CA GLY A 17 0.70 -3.34 -5.92
C GLY A 17 1.55 -2.18 -6.44
N ASP A 18 2.62 -2.51 -7.19
CA ASP A 18 3.44 -1.49 -7.85
C ASP A 18 2.79 -1.01 -9.15
N LEU A 19 2.89 0.28 -9.43
CA LEU A 19 2.40 0.89 -10.67
C LEU A 19 3.53 1.43 -11.57
N CYS A 20 4.77 1.43 -11.08
CA CYS A 20 5.94 2.06 -11.71
C CYS A 20 7.11 1.12 -11.99
N SER A 21 6.88 -0.19 -12.08
CA SER A 21 7.91 -1.21 -12.34
C SER A 21 9.09 -1.17 -11.34
N GLY A 22 8.80 -0.94 -10.05
CA GLY A 22 9.76 -1.07 -8.97
C GLY A 22 9.99 -2.53 -8.58
N PRO A 23 11.06 -2.84 -7.84
CA PRO A 23 11.35 -4.20 -7.39
C PRO A 23 10.37 -4.67 -6.31
N ILE A 24 10.03 -5.96 -6.34
CA ILE A 24 9.27 -6.63 -5.29
C ILE A 24 10.03 -6.52 -3.95
N GLY A 25 9.31 -6.29 -2.87
CA GLY A 25 9.88 -6.06 -1.55
C GLY A 25 10.40 -4.65 -1.31
N SER A 26 10.42 -3.75 -2.33
CA SER A 26 10.78 -2.35 -2.08
C SER A 26 9.77 -1.68 -1.16
N ILE A 27 10.26 -0.78 -0.30
CA ILE A 27 9.40 0.06 0.54
C ILE A 27 9.04 1.32 -0.24
N LEU A 28 7.74 1.58 -0.34
CA LEU A 28 7.18 2.80 -0.91
C LEU A 28 6.53 3.63 0.20
N ILE A 29 7.02 4.86 0.36
CA ILE A 29 6.54 5.85 1.32
C ILE A 29 5.62 6.82 0.58
N GLY A 30 4.38 6.95 1.02
CA GLY A 30 3.40 7.81 0.36
C GLY A 30 3.72 9.29 0.51
N SER A 31 3.62 10.04 -0.59
CA SER A 31 3.52 11.50 -0.55
C SER A 31 2.09 11.95 -0.27
N ASP A 32 1.14 11.26 -0.86
CA ASP A 32 -0.29 11.49 -0.79
C ASP A 32 -1.06 10.25 -1.23
N ALA A 33 -2.37 10.25 -1.00
CA ALA A 33 -3.30 9.24 -1.51
C ALA A 33 -4.50 9.88 -2.20
N MET A 34 -5.01 9.21 -3.25
CA MET A 34 -6.25 9.55 -3.96
C MET A 34 -7.13 8.32 -4.13
N CYS A 35 -8.45 8.53 -4.27
CA CYS A 35 -9.40 7.47 -4.56
C CYS A 35 -9.57 7.26 -6.07
N TRP A 36 -9.75 6.01 -6.51
CA TRP A 36 -10.10 5.70 -7.89
C TRP A 36 -11.26 4.69 -7.96
N PRO A 37 -12.31 4.90 -8.79
CA PRO A 37 -12.53 6.13 -9.56
C PRO A 37 -12.70 7.35 -8.66
N PRO A 38 -12.47 8.57 -9.19
CA PRO A 38 -12.66 9.80 -8.44
C PRO A 38 -14.05 9.84 -7.81
N ARG A 39 -14.12 10.20 -6.53
CA ARG A 39 -15.41 10.50 -5.89
C ARG A 39 -15.88 11.84 -6.43
N MET A 40 -16.97 11.84 -7.21
CA MET A 40 -17.60 13.07 -7.69
C MET A 40 -18.16 13.81 -6.49
N THR A 41 -17.47 14.85 -6.04
CA THR A 41 -18.07 15.88 -5.18
C THR A 41 -18.52 17.01 -6.08
N ASP A 42 -19.69 17.60 -5.81
CA ASP A 42 -20.41 18.53 -6.70
C ASP A 42 -19.65 19.80 -7.14
N ALA A 43 -18.41 19.99 -6.75
CA ALA A 43 -17.64 21.22 -6.98
C ALA A 43 -16.36 21.06 -7.80
N GLU A 44 -15.73 19.88 -7.89
CA GLU A 44 -14.44 19.71 -8.61
C GLU A 44 -14.31 18.33 -9.24
N SER A 45 -13.84 18.29 -10.50
CA SER A 45 -13.64 17.05 -11.28
C SER A 45 -12.47 16.18 -10.81
N THR A 46 -11.85 16.48 -9.68
CA THR A 46 -10.70 15.76 -9.14
C THR A 46 -10.97 15.29 -7.72
N SER A 47 -10.74 14.00 -7.45
CA SER A 47 -10.76 13.48 -6.08
C SER A 47 -9.79 14.25 -5.20
N PRO A 48 -10.23 14.66 -3.99
CA PRO A 48 -9.33 15.32 -3.05
C PRO A 48 -8.16 14.39 -2.73
N ARG A 49 -6.94 14.94 -2.73
CA ARG A 49 -5.73 14.22 -2.31
C ARG A 49 -5.55 14.36 -0.80
N ILE A 50 -5.27 13.25 -0.16
CA ILE A 50 -4.93 13.20 1.26
C ILE A 50 -3.41 13.21 1.38
N LEU A 51 -2.87 14.34 1.85
CA LEU A 51 -1.42 14.53 1.94
C LEU A 51 -0.85 13.78 3.14
N CYS A 52 0.27 13.09 2.94
CA CYS A 52 1.09 12.60 4.03
C CYS A 52 1.84 13.76 4.70
N HIS A 53 2.06 13.64 6.02
CA HIS A 53 2.70 14.71 6.78
C HIS A 53 4.20 14.82 6.43
N PRO A 54 4.68 15.99 5.94
CA PRO A 54 6.03 16.12 5.36
C PRO A 54 7.15 15.73 6.32
N HIS A 55 6.99 16.03 7.62
CA HIS A 55 7.98 15.65 8.64
C HIS A 55 8.13 14.12 8.74
N TRP A 56 7.02 13.38 8.77
CA TRP A 56 7.04 11.93 8.87
C TRP A 56 7.57 11.26 7.61
N VAL A 57 7.21 11.78 6.43
CA VAL A 57 7.78 11.33 5.14
C VAL A 57 9.30 11.53 5.14
N LYS A 58 9.78 12.71 5.53
CA LYS A 58 11.21 13.02 5.62
C LYS A 58 11.94 12.13 6.63
N THR A 59 11.32 11.86 7.77
CA THR A 59 11.89 10.97 8.79
C THR A 59 11.99 9.55 8.25
N ALA A 60 10.93 9.03 7.61
CA ALA A 60 10.89 7.72 7.00
C ALA A 60 11.97 7.51 5.91
N LEU A 61 12.24 8.55 5.11
CA LEU A 61 13.28 8.51 4.07
C LEU A 61 14.73 8.60 4.61
N ARG A 62 14.91 8.97 5.87
CA ARG A 62 16.23 9.21 6.49
C ARG A 62 16.65 8.16 7.50
N ILE A 63 15.88 7.10 7.66
CA ILE A 63 16.28 5.99 8.55
C ILE A 63 17.57 5.34 8.05
N ASP A 64 18.29 4.68 8.96
CA ASP A 64 19.38 3.76 8.59
C ASP A 64 18.77 2.51 7.94
N TRP A 65 18.52 2.61 6.62
CA TRP A 65 17.84 1.57 5.86
C TRP A 65 18.77 0.38 5.61
N ARG A 66 18.43 -0.78 6.14
CA ARG A 66 19.20 -2.03 6.03
C ARG A 66 18.49 -3.11 5.21
N GLY A 67 17.36 -2.78 4.62
CA GLY A 67 16.61 -3.71 3.77
C GLY A 67 17.13 -3.80 2.35
N GLN A 68 16.42 -4.60 1.54
CA GLN A 68 16.75 -4.78 0.14
C GLN A 68 16.12 -3.68 -0.72
N GLY A 69 16.89 -3.20 -1.68
CA GLY A 69 16.44 -2.18 -2.62
C GLY A 69 16.33 -0.78 -2.01
N PRO A 70 15.99 0.24 -2.81
CA PRO A 70 15.86 1.61 -2.36
C PRO A 70 14.55 1.87 -1.62
N LEU A 71 14.59 2.83 -0.69
CA LEU A 71 13.38 3.50 -0.24
C LEU A 71 12.85 4.37 -1.38
N ARG A 72 11.57 4.23 -1.70
CA ARG A 72 10.91 4.99 -2.77
C ARG A 72 9.85 5.90 -2.14
N THR A 73 9.49 6.99 -2.81
CA THR A 73 8.39 7.85 -2.38
C THR A 73 7.56 8.29 -3.57
N GLY A 74 6.26 8.41 -3.38
CA GLY A 74 5.34 8.86 -4.42
C GLY A 74 3.87 8.74 -4.03
N PRO A 75 2.97 9.15 -4.94
CA PRO A 75 1.53 9.11 -4.72
C PRO A 75 1.00 7.68 -4.67
N PHE A 76 -0.03 7.48 -3.85
CA PHE A 76 -0.83 6.25 -3.81
C PHE A 76 -2.21 6.47 -4.41
N VAL A 77 -2.78 5.39 -4.94
CA VAL A 77 -4.18 5.35 -5.33
C VAL A 77 -4.87 4.20 -4.60
N SER A 78 -5.98 4.49 -3.92
CA SER A 78 -6.81 3.47 -3.28
C SER A 78 -7.98 3.11 -4.19
N VAL A 79 -8.16 1.81 -4.40
CA VAL A 79 -9.19 1.22 -5.26
C VAL A 79 -10.13 0.32 -4.44
N ALA A 80 -11.34 0.08 -4.95
CA ALA A 80 -12.32 -0.77 -4.28
C ALA A 80 -12.08 -2.28 -4.49
N HIS A 81 -11.26 -2.64 -5.47
CA HIS A 81 -11.02 -4.03 -5.88
C HIS A 81 -9.55 -4.27 -6.20
N VAL A 82 -9.09 -5.49 -5.97
CA VAL A 82 -7.73 -5.90 -6.34
C VAL A 82 -7.58 -5.87 -7.86
N LEU A 83 -6.53 -5.19 -8.35
CA LEU A 83 -6.18 -5.18 -9.76
C LEU A 83 -5.40 -6.45 -10.10
N THR A 84 -6.03 -7.39 -10.79
CA THR A 84 -5.46 -8.69 -11.12
C THR A 84 -4.63 -8.68 -12.40
N HIS A 85 -4.92 -7.77 -13.33
CA HIS A 85 -4.25 -7.70 -14.63
C HIS A 85 -3.21 -6.57 -14.67
N SER A 86 -2.05 -6.88 -15.24
CA SER A 86 -0.95 -5.94 -15.42
C SER A 86 -1.34 -4.73 -16.27
N ILE A 87 -2.21 -4.92 -17.27
CA ILE A 87 -2.70 -3.84 -18.12
C ILE A 87 -3.50 -2.80 -17.33
N ASP A 88 -4.32 -3.25 -16.35
CA ASP A 88 -5.11 -2.35 -15.51
C ASP A 88 -4.21 -1.55 -14.58
N LYS A 89 -3.16 -2.19 -14.00
CA LYS A 89 -2.14 -1.52 -13.19
C LYS A 89 -1.41 -0.44 -13.98
N GLN A 90 -0.95 -0.77 -15.18
CA GLN A 90 -0.23 0.17 -16.05
C GLN A 90 -1.13 1.34 -16.48
N THR A 91 -2.37 1.06 -16.85
CA THR A 91 -3.36 2.09 -17.22
C THR A 91 -3.65 3.02 -16.05
N LEU A 92 -3.85 2.46 -14.85
CA LEU A 92 -4.10 3.23 -13.65
C LEU A 92 -2.88 4.11 -13.29
N GLY A 93 -1.67 3.54 -13.31
CA GLY A 93 -0.45 4.29 -13.07
C GLY A 93 -0.26 5.45 -14.05
N ALA A 94 -0.48 5.21 -15.35
CA ALA A 94 -0.36 6.23 -16.39
C ALA A 94 -1.41 7.35 -16.24
N SER A 95 -2.65 7.01 -15.85
CA SER A 95 -3.74 7.99 -15.73
C SER A 95 -3.68 8.81 -14.45
N THR A 96 -3.13 8.27 -13.36
CA THR A 96 -3.11 8.92 -12.05
C THR A 96 -1.75 9.49 -11.65
N GLY A 97 -0.67 9.01 -12.26
CA GLY A 97 0.71 9.27 -11.83
C GLY A 97 1.05 8.59 -10.49
N ALA A 98 0.20 7.70 -9.99
CA ALA A 98 0.45 6.98 -8.75
C ALA A 98 1.57 5.94 -8.93
N MET A 99 2.34 5.72 -7.86
CA MET A 99 3.42 4.75 -7.81
C MET A 99 3.01 3.44 -7.13
N GLY A 100 2.02 3.48 -6.26
CA GLY A 100 1.47 2.32 -5.58
C GLY A 100 -0.05 2.31 -5.56
N VAL A 101 -0.62 1.10 -5.52
CA VAL A 101 -2.06 0.89 -5.38
C VAL A 101 -2.35 0.05 -4.14
N ASP A 102 -3.34 0.49 -3.37
CA ASP A 102 -3.87 -0.23 -2.21
C ASP A 102 -5.41 -0.11 -2.13
N MET A 103 -6.01 -0.52 -1.02
CA MET A 103 -7.45 -0.48 -0.83
C MET A 103 -7.87 0.37 0.38
N GLU A 104 -6.94 0.81 1.24
CA GLU A 104 -7.25 1.35 2.56
C GLU A 104 -6.67 2.74 2.85
N SER A 105 -5.60 3.15 2.17
CA SER A 105 -4.86 4.35 2.56
C SER A 105 -5.70 5.62 2.54
N VAL A 106 -6.62 5.76 1.57
CA VAL A 106 -7.54 6.92 1.55
C VAL A 106 -8.46 6.91 2.77
N ALA A 107 -9.09 5.77 3.08
CA ALA A 107 -10.01 5.70 4.23
C ALA A 107 -9.29 5.96 5.57
N ILE A 108 -8.07 5.43 5.74
CA ILE A 108 -7.25 5.67 6.93
C ILE A 108 -6.83 7.15 7.00
N GLY A 109 -6.46 7.75 5.87
CA GLY A 109 -6.08 9.15 5.78
C GLY A 109 -7.25 10.10 6.07
N GLU A 110 -8.47 9.77 5.63
CA GLU A 110 -9.70 10.51 5.99
C GLU A 110 -9.93 10.51 7.50
N VAL A 111 -9.70 9.38 8.16
CA VAL A 111 -9.76 9.30 9.63
C VAL A 111 -8.69 10.16 10.29
N ALA A 112 -7.46 10.16 9.76
CA ALA A 112 -6.40 11.01 10.27
C ALA A 112 -6.74 12.50 10.15
N GLN A 113 -7.22 12.94 8.98
CA GLN A 113 -7.66 14.32 8.75
C GLN A 113 -8.80 14.74 9.69
N SER A 114 -9.81 13.88 9.84
CA SER A 114 -10.97 14.16 10.72
C SER A 114 -10.57 14.29 12.19
N ASN A 115 -9.45 13.73 12.61
CA ASN A 115 -8.91 13.82 13.96
C ASN A 115 -7.73 14.79 14.08
N THR A 116 -7.40 15.52 13.01
CA THR A 116 -6.27 16.47 12.96
C THR A 116 -4.93 15.81 13.31
N LEU A 117 -4.78 14.53 12.96
CA LEU A 117 -3.57 13.74 13.22
C LEU A 117 -2.67 13.71 11.99
N PRO A 118 -1.34 13.78 12.17
CA PRO A 118 -0.38 13.53 11.12
C PRO A 118 -0.59 12.15 10.49
N PHE A 119 -0.50 12.06 9.16
CA PHE A 119 -0.71 10.84 8.39
C PHE A 119 0.55 10.42 7.65
N LEU A 120 0.82 9.13 7.62
CA LEU A 120 1.93 8.54 6.86
C LEU A 120 1.46 7.25 6.18
N ILE A 121 1.92 7.01 4.96
CA ILE A 121 1.74 5.74 4.26
C ILE A 121 3.11 5.07 4.12
N VAL A 122 3.19 3.79 4.52
CA VAL A 122 4.37 2.93 4.31
C VAL A 122 3.90 1.57 3.83
N ARG A 123 4.22 1.23 2.60
CA ARG A 123 3.82 -0.05 2.00
C ARG A 123 5.05 -0.79 1.46
N ALA A 124 5.03 -2.12 1.57
CA ALA A 124 5.97 -2.96 0.83
C ALA A 124 5.31 -3.49 -0.44
N ILE A 125 6.03 -3.45 -1.54
CA ILE A 125 5.53 -3.93 -2.82
C ILE A 125 5.49 -5.46 -2.82
N SER A 126 4.29 -6.02 -3.01
CA SER A 126 4.04 -7.47 -3.04
C SER A 126 3.85 -8.02 -4.45
N ASP A 127 3.46 -7.17 -5.39
CA ASP A 127 3.19 -7.56 -6.77
C ASP A 127 3.58 -6.45 -7.75
N GLY A 128 4.16 -6.85 -8.86
CA GLY A 128 4.73 -5.94 -9.85
C GLY A 128 3.70 -5.37 -10.82
N ALA A 129 4.01 -4.19 -11.38
CA ALA A 129 3.17 -3.50 -12.38
C ALA A 129 2.97 -4.30 -13.67
N LYS A 130 3.89 -5.21 -14.00
CA LYS A 130 3.86 -6.02 -15.22
C LYS A 130 3.46 -7.47 -14.99
N GLU A 131 3.03 -7.81 -13.79
CA GLU A 131 2.67 -9.17 -13.41
C GLU A 131 1.16 -9.28 -13.22
N ASP A 132 0.56 -10.26 -13.87
CA ASP A 132 -0.81 -10.65 -13.59
C ASP A 132 -0.83 -11.47 -12.30
N LEU A 133 -1.80 -11.21 -11.44
CA LEU A 133 -2.00 -12.02 -10.24
C LEU A 133 -2.54 -13.40 -10.64
N PRO A 134 -2.03 -14.48 -10.03
CA PRO A 134 -2.38 -15.85 -10.40
C PRO A 134 -3.82 -16.24 -10.03
N VAL A 135 -4.45 -15.44 -9.18
CA VAL A 135 -5.79 -15.68 -8.64
C VAL A 135 -6.54 -14.36 -8.57
N ASP A 136 -7.82 -14.40 -8.91
CA ASP A 136 -8.71 -13.27 -8.68
C ASP A 136 -9.09 -13.20 -7.19
N PHE A 137 -8.35 -12.39 -6.44
CA PHE A 137 -8.60 -12.17 -5.02
C PHE A 137 -9.95 -11.53 -4.72
N ASN A 138 -10.59 -10.90 -5.70
CA ASN A 138 -11.92 -10.33 -5.53
C ASN A 138 -12.98 -11.39 -5.24
N LEU A 139 -12.74 -12.64 -5.63
CA LEU A 139 -13.60 -13.78 -5.27
C LEU A 139 -13.62 -14.01 -3.75
N PHE A 140 -12.51 -13.75 -3.04
CA PHE A 140 -12.42 -13.94 -1.59
C PHE A 140 -13.01 -12.78 -0.78
N LEU A 141 -13.24 -11.62 -1.40
CA LEU A 141 -13.89 -10.48 -0.76
C LEU A 141 -15.40 -10.70 -0.58
N LYS A 142 -15.98 -11.67 -1.28
CA LYS A 142 -17.39 -12.02 -1.17
C LYS A 142 -17.54 -13.28 -0.30
N PRO A 143 -18.40 -13.28 0.72
CA PRO A 143 -18.62 -14.46 1.58
C PRO A 143 -19.01 -15.75 0.81
N SER A 144 -19.70 -15.59 -0.33
CA SER A 144 -20.13 -16.69 -1.21
C SER A 144 -19.03 -17.16 -2.19
N GLY A 145 -17.95 -16.40 -2.37
CA GLY A 145 -16.88 -16.69 -3.33
C GLY A 145 -15.72 -17.53 -2.78
N TRP A 146 -15.69 -17.76 -1.47
CA TRP A 146 -14.57 -18.43 -0.83
C TRP A 146 -14.41 -19.90 -1.26
N ALA A 147 -15.48 -20.68 -1.25
CA ALA A 147 -15.43 -22.10 -1.63
C ALA A 147 -15.13 -22.33 -3.12
N PRO A 148 -15.78 -21.61 -4.09
CA PRO A 148 -15.39 -21.69 -5.49
C PRO A 148 -13.95 -21.23 -5.76
N GLY A 149 -13.46 -20.18 -5.07
CA GLY A 149 -12.10 -19.69 -5.22
C GLY A 149 -11.05 -20.71 -4.77
N VAL A 150 -11.26 -21.36 -3.62
CA VAL A 150 -10.39 -22.44 -3.13
C VAL A 150 -10.42 -23.65 -4.06
N LEU A 151 -11.61 -24.04 -4.55
CA LEU A 151 -11.74 -25.17 -5.47
C LEU A 151 -11.02 -24.90 -6.80
N HIS A 152 -11.17 -23.69 -7.35
CA HIS A 152 -10.47 -23.29 -8.56
C HIS A 152 -8.94 -23.31 -8.38
N MET A 153 -8.45 -22.86 -7.22
CA MET A 153 -7.03 -22.91 -6.88
C MET A 153 -6.49 -24.35 -6.80
N LEU A 154 -7.26 -25.27 -6.22
CA LEU A 154 -6.86 -26.68 -6.08
C LEU A 154 -6.86 -27.45 -7.40
N THR A 155 -7.73 -27.08 -8.35
CA THR A 155 -7.92 -27.81 -9.61
C THR A 155 -7.04 -27.32 -10.76
N THR A 156 -6.30 -26.21 -10.61
CA THR A 156 -5.50 -25.61 -11.68
C THR A 156 -4.00 -25.65 -11.35
N PRO A 157 -3.24 -26.67 -11.78
CA PRO A 157 -1.79 -26.82 -11.46
C PRO A 157 -0.94 -25.63 -11.90
N ARG A 158 -1.36 -24.92 -12.94
CA ARG A 158 -0.69 -23.72 -13.45
C ARG A 158 -0.74 -22.54 -12.46
N SER A 159 -1.74 -22.51 -11.58
CA SER A 159 -1.92 -21.49 -10.53
C SER A 159 -0.94 -21.69 -9.36
N TRP A 160 -0.44 -22.90 -9.15
CA TRP A 160 0.40 -23.25 -8.00
C TRP A 160 1.76 -22.53 -8.03
N LYS A 161 2.38 -22.40 -9.22
CA LYS A 161 3.63 -21.65 -9.36
C LYS A 161 3.42 -20.17 -9.03
N GLY A 162 2.39 -19.55 -9.61
CA GLY A 162 2.06 -18.16 -9.32
C GLY A 162 1.71 -17.92 -7.86
N PHE A 163 1.03 -18.88 -7.22
CA PHE A 163 0.72 -18.80 -5.79
C PHE A 163 1.99 -18.90 -4.91
N LEU A 164 2.91 -19.79 -5.24
CA LEU A 164 4.19 -19.89 -4.55
C LEU A 164 5.03 -18.61 -4.70
N ASP A 165 5.03 -18.02 -5.89
CA ASP A 165 5.74 -16.76 -6.14
C ASP A 165 5.09 -15.61 -5.36
N LEU A 166 3.76 -15.51 -5.35
CA LEU A 166 3.04 -14.54 -4.54
C LEU A 166 3.30 -14.72 -3.03
N TYR A 167 3.33 -15.96 -2.54
CA TYR A 167 3.67 -16.24 -1.14
C TYR A 167 5.10 -15.78 -0.81
N ARG A 168 6.07 -16.07 -1.70
CA ARG A 168 7.46 -15.62 -1.54
C ARG A 168 7.57 -14.10 -1.54
N HIS A 169 6.86 -13.43 -2.47
CA HIS A 169 6.81 -11.98 -2.57
C HIS A 169 6.21 -11.35 -1.31
N SER A 170 5.10 -11.89 -0.82
CA SER A 170 4.45 -11.40 0.42
C SER A 170 5.35 -11.63 1.64
N LYS A 171 6.04 -12.76 1.72
CA LYS A 171 7.01 -13.02 2.80
C LYS A 171 8.17 -12.05 2.77
N LEU A 172 8.74 -11.79 1.59
CA LEU A 172 9.79 -10.78 1.41
C LEU A 172 9.27 -9.39 1.80
N ALA A 173 8.11 -9.00 1.30
CA ALA A 173 7.49 -7.71 1.62
C ALA A 173 7.28 -7.53 3.13
N ALA A 174 6.80 -8.56 3.84
CA ALA A 174 6.64 -8.53 5.28
C ALA A 174 7.98 -8.36 6.03
N GLN A 175 9.03 -9.07 5.59
CA GLN A 175 10.37 -8.92 6.15
C GLN A 175 10.91 -7.50 5.96
N GLN A 176 10.72 -6.92 4.77
CA GLN A 176 11.16 -5.55 4.50
C GLN A 176 10.41 -4.52 5.35
N LEU A 177 9.09 -4.71 5.57
CA LEU A 177 8.34 -3.85 6.50
C LEU A 177 8.86 -3.95 7.93
N THR A 178 9.20 -5.15 8.40
CA THR A 178 9.78 -5.33 9.74
C THR A 178 11.09 -4.54 9.88
N ILE A 179 12.03 -4.72 8.94
CA ILE A 179 13.32 -4.00 8.94
C ILE A 179 13.09 -2.47 8.87
N PHE A 180 12.12 -2.03 8.07
CA PHE A 180 11.78 -0.62 7.97
C PHE A 180 11.30 -0.06 9.30
N PHE A 181 10.34 -0.71 9.95
CA PHE A 181 9.77 -0.21 11.19
C PHE A 181 10.75 -0.29 12.37
N GLU A 182 11.65 -1.27 12.42
CA GLU A 182 12.74 -1.29 13.38
C GLU A 182 13.62 -0.02 13.25
N GLY A 183 14.05 0.31 12.03
CA GLY A 183 14.83 1.52 11.78
C GLY A 183 14.03 2.81 12.02
N PHE A 184 12.76 2.83 11.64
CA PHE A 184 11.91 4.00 11.78
C PHE A 184 11.62 4.33 13.26
N PHE A 185 11.26 3.33 14.07
CA PHE A 185 11.01 3.54 15.49
C PHE A 185 12.30 3.87 16.25
N ALA A 186 13.43 3.29 15.89
CA ALA A 186 14.72 3.69 16.46
C ALA A 186 15.02 5.17 16.18
N ALA A 187 14.77 5.65 14.95
CA ALA A 187 14.99 7.04 14.57
C ALA A 187 14.06 8.03 15.29
N ILE A 188 12.85 7.61 15.64
CA ILE A 188 11.90 8.43 16.42
C ILE A 188 12.33 8.49 17.89
N SER A 189 12.65 7.33 18.50
CA SER A 189 12.99 7.23 19.92
C SER A 189 14.24 8.04 20.28
N THR A 190 15.23 8.12 19.39
CA THR A 190 16.43 8.94 19.64
C THR A 190 16.18 10.44 19.63
N ARG A 191 15.08 10.90 19.01
CA ARG A 191 14.71 12.33 18.96
C ARG A 191 13.90 12.80 20.16
N THR A 192 13.21 11.89 20.84
CA THR A 192 12.44 12.23 22.06
C THR A 192 13.35 12.34 23.29
N ALA A 193 14.60 11.89 23.20
CA ALA A 193 15.58 11.91 24.30
C ALA A 193 16.58 13.10 24.23
N SER A 194 16.46 13.96 23.23
CA SER A 194 17.25 15.17 23.03
C SER A 194 16.40 16.44 23.14
#